data_f32e874629ac98ec7ef3817849752460
#
_entry.id   f32e874629ac98ec7ef3817849752460
#
_cell.length_a   1.000
_cell.length_b   1.000
_cell.length_c   1.000
_cell.angle_alpha   90.00
_cell.angle_beta   90.00
_cell.angle_gamma   90.00
#
_symmetry.space_group_name_H-M   'P 1'
#
loop_
_entity.id
_entity.type
_entity.pdbx_description
1 polymer ?
#
loop_
_entity_poly.entity_id
_entity_poly.type
_entity_poly.pdbx_seq_one_letter_code
_entity_poly.pdbx_strand_id
1 'polypeptide(L)'
;MPHGAVDTHAHVIGLPPDFPLEEGRSYTAPAATPASYLHMLDATGITYGVLVQVSVHGVDNRLLLQTLRAQPDRLRGIAVMPLGLPQRAYEDARSAGVVGLRLNVLYGGGIGFDMLEGYGALAKEMGWHLQFIVDTRDLPALAPRIARLPVPFVIDHMGHFPTAEVSPDDASFQTLVSLVRDGGWVKLSGAYRLSHQPPPYEETIAHAQRLVEAAPDRCVWGSDWPHVANWGTMPNVGDLLDTLALWVPSAVQRNDILVKNPGCLYGFDKL
;
A
#
# COMPACT_ATOMS: atom_id res chain seq x y z
N MET A 1 -20.19 3.45 -4.65
CA MET A 1 -19.22 3.30 -3.54
C MET A 1 -19.89 3.65 -2.21
N PRO A 2 -19.55 3.01 -1.09
CA PRO A 2 -20.03 3.45 0.22
C PRO A 2 -19.42 4.80 0.58
N HIS A 3 -20.18 5.63 1.30
CA HIS A 3 -19.67 6.89 1.83
C HIS A 3 -18.54 6.61 2.83
N GLY A 4 -17.46 7.39 2.76
CA GLY A 4 -16.28 7.17 3.58
C GLY A 4 -15.29 6.12 3.03
N ALA A 5 -15.51 5.60 1.80
CA ALA A 5 -14.59 4.67 1.17
C ALA A 5 -13.17 5.26 1.02
N VAL A 6 -12.17 4.42 1.23
CA VAL A 6 -10.75 4.79 1.19
C VAL A 6 -10.03 3.99 0.12
N ASP A 7 -9.30 4.66 -0.76
CA ASP A 7 -8.24 4.06 -1.57
C ASP A 7 -6.94 4.04 -0.74
N THR A 8 -6.49 2.87 -0.33
CA THR A 8 -5.34 2.76 0.60
C THR A 8 -3.99 2.68 -0.09
N HIS A 9 -3.93 2.77 -1.43
CA HIS A 9 -2.67 2.71 -2.16
C HIS A 9 -2.74 3.46 -3.49
N ALA A 10 -2.07 4.59 -3.55
CA ALA A 10 -1.83 5.33 -4.79
C ALA A 10 -0.52 6.12 -4.71
N HIS A 11 -0.07 6.63 -5.86
CA HIS A 11 1.16 7.39 -5.98
C HIS A 11 0.93 8.70 -6.74
N VAL A 12 1.59 9.77 -6.30
CA VAL A 12 1.74 10.98 -7.10
C VAL A 12 3.18 11.08 -7.62
N ILE A 13 3.34 11.54 -8.86
CA ILE A 13 4.62 11.55 -9.55
C ILE A 13 4.81 12.90 -10.22
N GLY A 14 5.83 13.62 -9.76
CA GLY A 14 6.35 14.81 -10.40
C GLY A 14 7.51 14.46 -11.34
N LEU A 15 7.90 15.42 -12.17
CA LEU A 15 9.01 15.27 -13.10
C LEU A 15 10.05 16.37 -12.90
N PRO A 16 11.29 16.16 -13.37
CA PRO A 16 12.29 17.22 -13.42
C PRO A 16 11.80 18.45 -14.21
N PRO A 17 12.27 19.67 -13.86
CA PRO A 17 13.32 19.93 -12.87
C PRO A 17 12.82 19.97 -11.41
N ASP A 18 11.52 20.09 -11.16
CA ASP A 18 10.99 20.35 -9.81
C ASP A 18 11.11 19.13 -8.90
N PHE A 19 10.88 17.93 -9.46
CA PHE A 19 10.93 16.67 -8.75
C PHE A 19 11.89 15.71 -9.46
N PRO A 20 13.17 15.69 -9.06
CA PRO A 20 14.16 14.77 -9.61
C PRO A 20 13.75 13.32 -9.42
N LEU A 21 14.12 12.48 -10.37
CA LEU A 21 13.92 11.03 -10.26
C LEU A 21 15.18 10.39 -9.68
N GLU A 22 15.01 9.40 -8.83
CA GLU A 22 16.09 8.61 -8.22
C GLU A 22 16.93 7.93 -9.30
N GLU A 23 18.26 8.03 -9.21
CA GLU A 23 19.17 7.44 -10.20
C GLU A 23 19.11 5.91 -10.21
N GLY A 24 19.01 5.29 -9.01
CA GLY A 24 18.93 3.83 -8.83
C GLY A 24 17.55 3.22 -9.08
N ARG A 25 16.60 3.95 -9.65
CA ARG A 25 15.24 3.47 -9.90
C ARG A 25 15.19 2.31 -10.89
N SER A 26 14.31 1.36 -10.69
CA SER A 26 14.09 0.21 -11.57
C SER A 26 13.23 0.53 -12.80
N TYR A 27 12.50 1.66 -12.80
CA TYR A 27 11.62 2.08 -13.91
C TYR A 27 11.52 3.60 -13.95
N THR A 28 11.01 4.12 -15.06
CA THR A 28 10.67 5.54 -15.21
C THR A 28 9.17 5.65 -15.48
N ALA A 29 8.44 6.36 -14.63
CA ALA A 29 7.01 6.56 -14.76
C ALA A 29 6.69 7.93 -15.38
N PRO A 30 5.57 8.08 -16.10
CA PRO A 30 5.05 9.38 -16.50
C PRO A 30 4.56 10.17 -15.27
N ALA A 31 4.33 11.49 -15.48
CA ALA A 31 3.74 12.32 -14.45
C ALA A 31 2.35 11.80 -14.04
N ALA A 32 2.10 11.84 -12.73
CA ALA A 32 0.80 11.52 -12.14
C ALA A 32 0.49 12.57 -11.06
N THR A 33 -0.27 13.59 -11.45
CA THR A 33 -0.44 14.78 -10.61
C THR A 33 -1.40 14.55 -9.44
N PRO A 34 -1.26 15.31 -8.34
CA PRO A 34 -2.26 15.31 -7.26
C PRO A 34 -3.68 15.59 -7.76
N ALA A 35 -3.85 16.52 -8.70
CA ALA A 35 -5.15 16.83 -9.28
C ALA A 35 -5.77 15.64 -10.03
N SER A 36 -4.97 14.90 -10.80
CA SER A 36 -5.43 13.70 -11.50
C SER A 36 -5.85 12.59 -10.52
N TYR A 37 -5.13 12.44 -9.40
CA TYR A 37 -5.51 11.49 -8.36
C TYR A 37 -6.84 11.87 -7.69
N LEU A 38 -6.99 13.12 -7.30
CA LEU A 38 -8.24 13.61 -6.70
C LEU A 38 -9.43 13.45 -7.67
N HIS A 39 -9.21 13.72 -8.96
CA HIS A 39 -10.24 13.49 -9.98
C HIS A 39 -10.61 12.00 -10.09
N MET A 40 -9.63 11.08 -9.99
CA MET A 40 -9.90 9.65 -9.97
C MET A 40 -10.74 9.25 -8.75
N LEU A 41 -10.42 9.76 -7.57
CA LEU A 41 -11.22 9.53 -6.36
C LEU A 41 -12.67 10.01 -6.56
N ASP A 42 -12.85 11.24 -7.05
CA ASP A 42 -14.18 11.82 -7.28
C ASP A 42 -14.98 11.03 -8.33
N ALA A 43 -14.34 10.65 -9.45
CA ALA A 43 -14.96 9.87 -10.52
C ALA A 43 -15.39 8.47 -10.07
N THR A 44 -14.70 7.86 -9.12
CA THR A 44 -15.03 6.53 -8.57
C THR A 44 -15.91 6.60 -7.33
N GLY A 45 -16.18 7.80 -6.80
CA GLY A 45 -16.94 8.01 -5.57
C GLY A 45 -16.20 7.60 -4.29
N ILE A 46 -14.86 7.55 -4.34
CA ILE A 46 -14.01 7.28 -3.19
C ILE A 46 -13.79 8.58 -2.41
N THR A 47 -14.00 8.55 -1.10
CA THR A 47 -13.95 9.76 -0.26
C THR A 47 -12.52 10.14 0.11
N TYR A 48 -11.71 9.16 0.52
CA TYR A 48 -10.38 9.36 1.09
C TYR A 48 -9.31 8.58 0.32
N GLY A 49 -8.05 9.01 0.46
CA GLY A 49 -6.92 8.34 -0.17
C GLY A 49 -5.69 8.27 0.72
N VAL A 50 -4.90 7.21 0.53
CA VAL A 50 -3.58 7.07 1.13
C VAL A 50 -2.53 7.08 0.04
N LEU A 51 -1.71 8.13 0.01
CA LEU A 51 -0.61 8.28 -0.91
C LEU A 51 0.63 7.57 -0.34
N VAL A 52 1.19 6.68 -1.12
CA VAL A 52 2.41 5.96 -0.79
C VAL A 52 3.57 6.57 -1.57
N GLN A 53 4.67 6.89 -0.90
CA GLN A 53 5.86 7.39 -1.57
C GLN A 53 6.31 6.43 -2.67
N VAL A 54 6.40 6.94 -3.88
CA VAL A 54 6.78 6.16 -5.05
C VAL A 54 8.30 5.94 -5.11
N SER A 55 8.73 4.75 -5.53
CA SER A 55 10.16 4.40 -5.55
C SER A 55 10.99 5.26 -6.51
N VAL A 56 10.41 5.77 -7.60
CA VAL A 56 11.12 6.66 -8.53
C VAL A 56 11.51 8.03 -7.95
N HIS A 57 10.96 8.40 -6.80
CA HIS A 57 11.39 9.58 -6.03
C HIS A 57 12.26 9.21 -4.82
N GLY A 58 12.51 7.92 -4.58
CA GLY A 58 13.34 7.47 -3.46
C GLY A 58 12.90 8.07 -2.13
N VAL A 59 13.83 8.73 -1.44
CA VAL A 59 13.61 9.40 -0.15
C VAL A 59 13.18 10.87 -0.28
N ASP A 60 12.97 11.38 -1.48
CA ASP A 60 12.47 12.73 -1.70
C ASP A 60 10.94 12.79 -1.57
N ASN A 61 10.46 13.00 -0.36
CA ASN A 61 9.02 13.05 -0.05
C ASN A 61 8.38 14.43 -0.33
N ARG A 62 9.05 15.38 -0.97
CA ARG A 62 8.54 16.76 -1.13
C ARG A 62 7.17 16.80 -1.78
N LEU A 63 6.96 16.11 -2.90
CA LEU A 63 5.66 16.09 -3.59
C LEU A 63 4.58 15.43 -2.73
N LEU A 64 4.88 14.32 -2.07
CA LEU A 64 3.98 13.66 -1.13
C LEU A 64 3.54 14.65 -0.03
N LEU A 65 4.49 15.25 0.68
CA LEU A 65 4.19 16.17 1.79
C LEU A 65 3.44 17.42 1.34
N GLN A 66 3.77 17.99 0.18
CA GLN A 66 3.02 19.11 -0.41
C GLN A 66 1.56 18.73 -0.68
N THR A 67 1.35 17.54 -1.24
CA THR A 67 0.00 17.04 -1.56
C THR A 67 -0.82 16.81 -0.30
N LEU A 68 -0.24 16.20 0.74
CA LEU A 68 -0.91 15.96 2.01
C LEU A 68 -1.32 17.27 2.70
N ARG A 69 -0.42 18.25 2.74
CA ARG A 69 -0.72 19.57 3.32
C ARG A 69 -1.83 20.32 2.58
N ALA A 70 -1.93 20.11 1.27
CA ALA A 70 -3.00 20.71 0.46
C ALA A 70 -4.35 20.01 0.63
N GLN A 71 -4.39 18.80 1.17
CA GLN A 71 -5.60 17.97 1.29
C GLN A 71 -5.67 17.24 2.65
N PRO A 72 -5.56 17.97 3.79
CA PRO A 72 -5.40 17.35 5.11
C PRO A 72 -6.63 16.54 5.55
N ASP A 73 -7.81 16.91 5.06
CA ASP A 73 -9.07 16.24 5.42
C ASP A 73 -9.36 15.02 4.55
N ARG A 74 -8.67 14.87 3.40
CA ARG A 74 -8.93 13.79 2.45
C ARG A 74 -7.80 12.78 2.33
N LEU A 75 -6.55 13.16 2.64
CA LEU A 75 -5.39 12.34 2.35
C LEU A 75 -4.56 12.00 3.59
N ARG A 76 -3.96 10.81 3.57
CA ARG A 76 -2.88 10.38 4.47
C ARG A 76 -1.71 9.90 3.64
N GLY A 77 -0.52 9.81 4.25
CA GLY A 77 0.70 9.46 3.56
C GLY A 77 1.51 8.35 4.21
N ILE A 78 2.17 7.57 3.36
CA ILE A 78 3.19 6.60 3.75
C ILE A 78 4.50 7.06 3.12
N ALA A 79 5.44 7.48 3.96
CA ALA A 79 6.71 8.06 3.52
C ALA A 79 7.85 7.03 3.42
N VAL A 80 8.90 7.36 2.70
CA VAL A 80 10.18 6.65 2.71
C VAL A 80 11.23 7.58 3.31
N MET A 81 11.62 7.36 4.55
CA MET A 81 12.52 8.25 5.28
C MET A 81 13.69 7.46 5.88
N PRO A 82 14.95 7.88 5.65
CA PRO A 82 16.11 7.26 6.30
C PRO A 82 16.05 7.36 7.83
N LEU A 83 16.65 6.40 8.51
CA LEU A 83 16.93 6.53 9.95
C LEU A 83 18.01 7.60 10.20
N GLY A 84 17.96 8.22 11.37
CA GLY A 84 18.97 9.20 11.81
C GLY A 84 18.76 10.62 11.26
N LEU A 85 17.63 10.91 10.64
CA LEU A 85 17.25 12.30 10.35
C LEU A 85 17.00 13.07 11.66
N PRO A 86 17.15 14.41 11.64
CA PRO A 86 16.74 15.22 12.78
C PRO A 86 15.27 14.97 13.15
N GLN A 87 14.97 14.88 14.45
CA GLN A 87 13.63 14.59 14.97
C GLN A 87 12.53 15.47 14.34
N ARG A 88 12.81 16.75 14.14
CA ARG A 88 11.91 17.69 13.48
C ARG A 88 11.46 17.26 12.07
N ALA A 89 12.28 16.48 11.34
CA ALA A 89 11.90 16.02 10.00
C ALA A 89 10.78 14.98 10.06
N TYR A 90 10.82 14.09 11.04
CA TYR A 90 9.74 13.12 11.28
C TYR A 90 8.47 13.80 11.81
N GLU A 91 8.61 14.78 12.71
CA GLU A 91 7.50 15.57 13.25
C GLU A 91 6.80 16.40 12.18
N ASP A 92 7.57 17.00 11.26
CA ASP A 92 7.03 17.74 10.10
C ASP A 92 6.26 16.80 9.16
N ALA A 93 6.80 15.61 8.87
CA ALA A 93 6.10 14.61 8.09
C ALA A 93 4.79 14.14 8.77
N ARG A 94 4.81 13.88 10.09
CA ARG A 94 3.61 13.55 10.87
C ARG A 94 2.58 14.66 10.81
N SER A 95 3.00 15.90 11.00
CA SER A 95 2.13 17.08 10.95
C SER A 95 1.51 17.30 9.57
N ALA A 96 2.20 16.86 8.50
CA ALA A 96 1.67 16.89 7.16
C ALA A 96 0.64 15.77 6.85
N GLY A 97 0.47 14.79 7.75
CA GLY A 97 -0.47 13.68 7.56
C GLY A 97 0.18 12.34 7.24
N VAL A 98 1.50 12.19 7.44
CA VAL A 98 2.16 10.87 7.34
C VAL A 98 1.76 10.02 8.54
N VAL A 99 1.34 8.78 8.26
CA VAL A 99 0.87 7.80 9.26
C VAL A 99 1.66 6.49 9.25
N GLY A 100 2.63 6.37 8.35
CA GLY A 100 3.48 5.17 8.27
C GLY A 100 4.72 5.36 7.41
N LEU A 101 5.63 4.37 7.48
CA LEU A 101 6.84 4.29 6.68
C LEU A 101 6.81 3.07 5.77
N ARG A 102 7.26 3.23 4.53
CA ARG A 102 7.39 2.15 3.55
C ARG A 102 8.80 1.59 3.51
N LEU A 103 8.91 0.26 3.59
CA LEU A 103 10.11 -0.50 3.25
C LEU A 103 9.86 -1.29 1.96
N ASN A 104 10.84 -1.26 1.05
CA ASN A 104 10.71 -1.77 -0.31
C ASN A 104 11.98 -2.51 -0.71
N VAL A 105 11.87 -3.79 -1.04
CA VAL A 105 12.98 -4.62 -1.51
C VAL A 105 12.82 -5.06 -2.98
N LEU A 106 11.69 -4.73 -3.62
CA LEU A 106 11.40 -5.17 -4.99
C LEU A 106 11.80 -4.14 -6.04
N TYR A 107 11.77 -2.85 -5.71
CA TYR A 107 12.06 -1.77 -6.66
C TYR A 107 13.21 -0.91 -6.15
N GLY A 108 14.14 -0.55 -7.03
CA GLY A 108 15.23 0.36 -6.73
C GLY A 108 14.71 1.75 -6.31
N GLY A 109 15.48 2.44 -5.47
CA GLY A 109 15.12 3.72 -4.85
C GLY A 109 14.39 3.60 -3.51
N GLY A 110 14.07 2.38 -3.06
CA GLY A 110 13.46 2.13 -1.74
C GLY A 110 14.48 1.90 -0.63
N ILE A 111 13.96 1.72 0.59
CA ILE A 111 14.72 1.30 1.78
C ILE A 111 14.34 -0.14 2.12
N GLY A 112 15.34 -1.00 2.27
CA GLY A 112 15.16 -2.43 2.54
C GLY A 112 14.96 -2.78 4.01
N PHE A 113 15.06 -4.09 4.32
CA PHE A 113 14.80 -4.66 5.65
C PHE A 113 16.03 -4.75 6.56
N ASP A 114 17.20 -4.28 6.16
CA ASP A 114 18.44 -4.42 6.95
C ASP A 114 18.28 -3.87 8.37
N MET A 115 17.66 -2.70 8.49
CA MET A 115 17.42 -2.00 9.74
C MET A 115 15.97 -2.07 10.23
N LEU A 116 15.25 -3.19 9.95
CA LEU A 116 13.83 -3.36 10.23
C LEU A 116 13.45 -3.01 11.68
N GLU A 117 14.24 -3.47 12.65
CA GLU A 117 13.99 -3.22 14.07
C GLU A 117 14.14 -1.74 14.44
N GLY A 118 15.10 -1.04 13.81
CA GLY A 118 15.27 0.41 13.95
C GLY A 118 14.07 1.18 13.40
N TYR A 119 13.52 0.76 12.25
CA TYR A 119 12.29 1.32 11.71
C TYR A 119 11.07 1.01 12.59
N GLY A 120 11.02 -0.17 13.20
CA GLY A 120 10.00 -0.52 14.21
C GLY A 120 10.05 0.41 15.43
N ALA A 121 11.24 0.72 15.93
CA ALA A 121 11.42 1.66 17.04
C ALA A 121 10.99 3.09 16.68
N LEU A 122 11.44 3.60 15.53
CA LEU A 122 11.04 4.92 15.01
C LEU A 122 9.52 5.00 14.80
N ALA A 123 8.92 4.01 14.17
CA ALA A 123 7.48 3.97 13.92
C ALA A 123 6.69 3.99 15.24
N LYS A 124 7.16 3.27 16.26
CA LYS A 124 6.55 3.28 17.60
C LYS A 124 6.60 4.67 18.25
N GLU A 125 7.75 5.34 18.17
CA GLU A 125 7.93 6.69 18.70
C GLU A 125 7.00 7.70 18.02
N MET A 126 6.85 7.58 16.69
CA MET A 126 6.03 8.48 15.89
C MET A 126 4.53 8.14 15.91
N GLY A 127 4.13 6.99 16.46
CA GLY A 127 2.76 6.50 16.37
C GLY A 127 2.38 6.05 14.97
N TRP A 128 3.33 5.57 14.18
CA TRP A 128 3.19 5.12 12.80
C TRP A 128 3.12 3.59 12.71
N HIS A 129 2.64 3.09 11.57
CA HIS A 129 2.79 1.70 11.17
C HIS A 129 3.91 1.54 10.12
N LEU A 130 4.32 0.30 9.87
CA LEU A 130 5.23 -0.04 8.77
C LEU A 130 4.45 -0.66 7.62
N GLN A 131 4.81 -0.32 6.39
CA GLN A 131 4.24 -0.88 5.17
C GLN A 131 5.34 -1.52 4.33
N PHE A 132 5.08 -2.74 3.86
CA PHE A 132 6.08 -3.56 3.17
C PHE A 132 5.63 -3.91 1.76
N ILE A 133 6.49 -3.65 0.78
CA ILE A 133 6.39 -4.33 -0.50
C ILE A 133 7.49 -5.39 -0.55
N VAL A 134 7.06 -6.64 -0.60
CA VAL A 134 7.90 -7.84 -0.49
C VAL A 134 7.29 -8.95 -1.32
N ASP A 135 8.12 -9.79 -1.92
CA ASP A 135 7.65 -11.03 -2.54
C ASP A 135 7.27 -12.05 -1.45
N THR A 136 6.10 -12.64 -1.58
CA THR A 136 5.62 -13.67 -0.63
C THR A 136 6.61 -14.82 -0.48
N ARG A 137 7.36 -15.16 -1.52
CA ARG A 137 8.38 -16.23 -1.49
C ARG A 137 9.52 -15.94 -0.51
N ASP A 138 9.76 -14.65 -0.18
CA ASP A 138 10.78 -14.23 0.79
C ASP A 138 10.23 -14.14 2.23
N LEU A 139 8.91 -14.15 2.41
CA LEU A 139 8.27 -14.00 3.72
C LEU A 139 8.69 -15.05 4.76
N PRO A 140 8.89 -16.34 4.43
CA PRO A 140 9.32 -17.32 5.45
C PRO A 140 10.61 -16.92 6.17
N ALA A 141 11.54 -16.27 5.49
CA ALA A 141 12.77 -15.77 6.08
C ALA A 141 12.57 -14.48 6.91
N LEU A 142 11.63 -13.64 6.52
CA LEU A 142 11.36 -12.33 7.14
C LEU A 142 10.34 -12.40 8.27
N ALA A 143 9.40 -13.33 8.23
CA ALA A 143 8.27 -13.43 9.17
C ALA A 143 8.69 -13.43 10.64
N PRO A 144 9.76 -14.12 11.09
CA PRO A 144 10.18 -14.07 12.49
C PRO A 144 10.60 -12.68 12.98
N ARG A 145 11.11 -11.82 12.08
CA ARG A 145 11.48 -10.44 12.40
C ARG A 145 10.24 -9.54 12.37
N ILE A 146 9.40 -9.70 11.34
CA ILE A 146 8.14 -8.94 11.17
C ILE A 146 7.20 -9.17 12.35
N ALA A 147 7.04 -10.41 12.80
CA ALA A 147 6.17 -10.77 13.93
C ALA A 147 6.59 -10.17 15.28
N ARG A 148 7.84 -9.70 15.41
CA ARG A 148 8.36 -9.05 16.64
C ARG A 148 8.26 -7.53 16.61
N LEU A 149 7.75 -6.93 15.52
CA LEU A 149 7.65 -5.49 15.43
C LEU A 149 6.73 -4.93 16.52
N PRO A 150 7.13 -3.82 17.17
CA PRO A 150 6.34 -3.22 18.25
C PRO A 150 5.20 -2.32 17.74
N VAL A 151 4.90 -2.37 16.44
CA VAL A 151 3.92 -1.53 15.73
C VAL A 151 3.14 -2.37 14.72
N PRO A 152 1.94 -1.95 14.31
CA PRO A 152 1.23 -2.57 13.21
C PRO A 152 2.06 -2.56 11.93
N PHE A 153 1.85 -3.57 11.08
CA PHE A 153 2.45 -3.62 9.76
C PHE A 153 1.42 -3.97 8.68
N VAL A 154 1.71 -3.59 7.46
CA VAL A 154 0.85 -3.78 6.26
C VAL A 154 1.67 -4.42 5.16
N ILE A 155 1.19 -5.49 4.58
CA ILE A 155 1.79 -6.12 3.38
C ILE A 155 1.04 -5.61 2.14
N ASP A 156 1.78 -5.02 1.20
CA ASP A 156 1.25 -4.52 -0.06
C ASP A 156 0.88 -5.65 -1.03
N HIS A 157 -0.15 -5.44 -1.85
CA HIS A 157 -0.49 -6.24 -3.05
C HIS A 157 -0.57 -7.75 -2.79
N MET A 158 -1.23 -8.15 -1.69
CA MET A 158 -1.36 -9.56 -1.30
C MET A 158 -0.01 -10.31 -1.23
N GLY A 159 1.12 -9.59 -1.04
CA GLY A 159 2.46 -10.14 -0.96
C GLY A 159 3.22 -10.23 -2.30
N HIS A 160 2.71 -9.63 -3.37
CA HIS A 160 3.39 -9.40 -4.66
C HIS A 160 4.10 -10.64 -5.24
N PHE A 161 3.36 -11.64 -5.63
CA PHE A 161 3.83 -12.90 -6.20
C PHE A 161 3.12 -13.21 -7.53
N PRO A 162 3.73 -13.96 -8.46
CA PRO A 162 3.02 -14.46 -9.63
C PRO A 162 2.12 -15.66 -9.27
N THR A 163 0.82 -15.59 -9.58
CA THR A 163 -0.16 -16.65 -9.30
C THR A 163 0.16 -17.97 -10.02
N ALA A 164 0.90 -17.89 -11.12
CA ALA A 164 1.39 -19.08 -11.83
C ALA A 164 2.45 -19.88 -11.05
N GLU A 165 3.13 -19.27 -10.09
CA GLU A 165 4.24 -19.88 -9.33
C GLU A 165 3.88 -20.15 -7.87
N VAL A 166 2.92 -19.42 -7.31
CA VAL A 166 2.54 -19.52 -5.90
C VAL A 166 1.05 -19.82 -5.82
N SER A 167 0.71 -21.00 -5.33
CA SER A 167 -0.68 -21.40 -5.05
C SER A 167 -1.13 -20.93 -3.66
N PRO A 168 -2.46 -20.91 -3.39
CA PRO A 168 -2.95 -20.61 -2.05
C PRO A 168 -2.45 -21.56 -0.95
N ASP A 169 -2.03 -22.77 -1.30
CA ASP A 169 -1.56 -23.77 -0.34
C ASP A 169 -0.03 -23.81 -0.19
N ASP A 170 0.70 -22.99 -0.93
CA ASP A 170 2.15 -22.86 -0.80
C ASP A 170 2.57 -22.37 0.58
N ALA A 171 3.65 -22.93 1.12
CA ALA A 171 4.17 -22.59 2.44
C ALA A 171 4.49 -21.09 2.59
N SER A 172 4.97 -20.47 1.52
CA SER A 172 5.24 -19.02 1.49
C SER A 172 3.96 -18.19 1.62
N PHE A 173 2.90 -18.55 0.89
CA PHE A 173 1.62 -17.87 0.99
C PHE A 173 0.93 -18.16 2.34
N GLN A 174 1.04 -19.38 2.86
CA GLN A 174 0.54 -19.72 4.21
C GLN A 174 1.27 -18.93 5.30
N THR A 175 2.53 -18.55 5.08
CA THR A 175 3.23 -17.62 5.96
C THR A 175 2.58 -16.23 5.96
N LEU A 176 2.20 -15.69 4.79
CA LEU A 176 1.44 -14.44 4.70
C LEU A 176 0.10 -14.55 5.42
N VAL A 177 -0.67 -15.62 5.15
CA VAL A 177 -1.96 -15.88 5.82
C VAL A 177 -1.81 -15.90 7.35
N SER A 178 -0.75 -16.54 7.85
CA SER A 178 -0.46 -16.60 9.28
C SER A 178 -0.12 -15.21 9.86
N LEU A 179 0.73 -14.45 9.18
CA LEU A 179 1.06 -13.07 9.60
C LEU A 179 -0.18 -12.18 9.68
N VAL A 180 -1.11 -12.30 8.72
CA VAL A 180 -2.36 -11.51 8.70
C VAL A 180 -3.29 -11.96 9.83
N ARG A 181 -3.47 -13.26 10.03
CA ARG A 181 -4.29 -13.83 11.12
C ARG A 181 -3.75 -13.42 12.50
N ASP A 182 -2.44 -13.31 12.65
CA ASP A 182 -1.78 -12.97 13.91
C ASP A 182 -1.71 -11.43 14.14
N GLY A 183 -2.42 -10.62 13.32
CA GLY A 183 -2.64 -9.19 13.54
C GLY A 183 -1.99 -8.25 12.51
N GLY A 184 -1.28 -8.78 11.52
CA GLY A 184 -0.80 -8.01 10.38
C GLY A 184 -1.93 -7.57 9.46
N TRP A 185 -1.70 -6.52 8.70
CA TRP A 185 -2.63 -6.02 7.70
C TRP A 185 -2.19 -6.41 6.30
N VAL A 186 -3.14 -6.54 5.38
CA VAL A 186 -2.86 -6.82 3.98
C VAL A 186 -3.69 -5.94 3.05
N LYS A 187 -3.09 -5.46 1.96
CA LYS A 187 -3.80 -4.75 0.90
C LYS A 187 -4.28 -5.73 -0.16
N LEU A 188 -5.58 -5.83 -0.33
CA LEU A 188 -6.23 -6.46 -1.47
C LEU A 188 -6.11 -5.50 -2.66
N SER A 189 -5.02 -5.58 -3.38
CA SER A 189 -4.66 -4.66 -4.47
C SER A 189 -3.67 -5.32 -5.43
N GLY A 190 -3.41 -4.70 -6.57
CA GLY A 190 -2.39 -5.15 -7.50
C GLY A 190 -2.72 -6.47 -8.21
N ALA A 191 -3.99 -6.78 -8.49
CA ALA A 191 -4.40 -7.99 -9.20
C ALA A 191 -3.60 -8.23 -10.48
N TYR A 192 -3.40 -7.17 -11.26
CA TYR A 192 -2.63 -7.17 -12.52
C TYR A 192 -1.11 -7.38 -12.33
N ARG A 193 -0.61 -7.28 -11.10
CA ARG A 193 0.80 -7.61 -10.75
C ARG A 193 0.99 -9.08 -10.46
N LEU A 194 -0.07 -9.75 -9.99
CA LEU A 194 -0.04 -11.15 -9.59
C LEU A 194 -0.48 -12.07 -10.73
N SER A 195 -1.41 -11.64 -11.56
CA SER A 195 -1.96 -12.42 -12.67
C SER A 195 -1.59 -11.81 -14.02
N HIS A 196 -1.27 -12.66 -14.99
CA HIS A 196 -1.11 -12.27 -16.40
C HIS A 196 -2.42 -12.35 -17.21
N GLN A 197 -3.51 -12.82 -16.57
CA GLN A 197 -4.83 -12.85 -17.19
C GLN A 197 -5.44 -11.44 -17.27
N PRO A 198 -6.32 -11.19 -18.25
CA PRO A 198 -7.08 -9.93 -18.26
C PRO A 198 -8.05 -9.84 -17.07
N PRO A 199 -8.63 -8.66 -16.81
CA PRO A 199 -9.72 -8.55 -15.86
C PRO A 199 -10.82 -9.59 -16.14
N PRO A 200 -11.43 -10.20 -15.11
CA PRO A 200 -11.33 -9.83 -13.68
C PRO A 200 -10.23 -10.52 -12.86
N TYR A 201 -9.14 -10.99 -13.48
CA TYR A 201 -7.98 -11.59 -12.80
C TYR A 201 -8.35 -12.81 -11.94
N GLU A 202 -9.10 -13.77 -12.49
CA GLU A 202 -9.69 -14.91 -11.79
C GLU A 202 -8.68 -15.73 -10.96
N GLU A 203 -7.44 -15.84 -11.41
CA GLU A 203 -6.37 -16.55 -10.72
C GLU A 203 -6.07 -15.99 -9.32
N THR A 204 -6.44 -14.73 -9.05
CA THR A 204 -6.20 -14.09 -7.75
C THR A 204 -7.30 -14.37 -6.73
N ILE A 205 -8.48 -14.89 -7.15
CA ILE A 205 -9.67 -15.01 -6.31
C ILE A 205 -9.40 -15.90 -5.09
N ALA A 206 -8.85 -17.09 -5.31
CA ALA A 206 -8.59 -18.04 -4.21
C ALA A 206 -7.61 -17.47 -3.17
N HIS A 207 -6.59 -16.73 -3.60
CA HIS A 207 -5.63 -16.07 -2.72
C HIS A 207 -6.29 -14.97 -1.87
N ALA A 208 -7.05 -14.09 -2.52
CA ALA A 208 -7.74 -13.01 -1.82
C ALA A 208 -8.75 -13.54 -0.81
N GLN A 209 -9.56 -14.54 -1.20
CA GLN A 209 -10.54 -15.17 -0.31
C GLN A 209 -9.87 -15.80 0.90
N ARG A 210 -8.72 -16.48 0.73
CA ARG A 210 -7.97 -17.07 1.85
C ARG A 210 -7.48 -16.02 2.85
N LEU A 211 -7.05 -14.84 2.38
CA LEU A 211 -6.65 -13.73 3.23
C LEU A 211 -7.85 -13.13 3.98
N VAL A 212 -8.97 -12.94 3.30
CA VAL A 212 -10.22 -12.42 3.91
C VAL A 212 -10.78 -13.40 4.93
N GLU A 213 -10.76 -14.71 4.65
CA GLU A 213 -11.16 -15.74 5.61
C GLU A 213 -10.29 -15.75 6.87
N ALA A 214 -9.00 -15.52 6.72
CA ALA A 214 -8.05 -15.51 7.84
C ALA A 214 -8.28 -14.35 8.80
N ALA A 215 -8.51 -13.12 8.28
CA ALA A 215 -8.74 -11.93 9.09
C ALA A 215 -9.46 -10.83 8.26
N PRO A 216 -10.79 -10.86 8.18
CA PRO A 216 -11.56 -9.90 7.38
C PRO A 216 -11.42 -8.45 7.88
N ASP A 217 -11.11 -8.27 9.16
CA ASP A 217 -10.88 -6.99 9.82
C ASP A 217 -9.45 -6.44 9.64
N ARG A 218 -8.57 -7.18 8.96
CA ARG A 218 -7.18 -6.82 8.64
C ARG A 218 -6.92 -6.64 7.14
N CYS A 219 -7.95 -6.75 6.33
CA CYS A 219 -7.88 -6.48 4.90
C CYS A 219 -8.32 -5.05 4.59
N VAL A 220 -7.58 -4.39 3.70
CA VAL A 220 -7.93 -3.08 3.13
C VAL A 220 -7.77 -3.14 1.61
N TRP A 221 -8.44 -2.26 0.86
CA TRP A 221 -8.36 -2.22 -0.60
C TRP A 221 -7.59 -0.99 -1.07
N GLY A 222 -6.86 -1.10 -2.19
CA GLY A 222 -6.19 0.02 -2.85
C GLY A 222 -6.17 -0.13 -4.36
N SER A 223 -6.29 1.00 -5.07
CA SER A 223 -6.30 1.06 -6.53
C SER A 223 -4.94 0.77 -7.15
N ASP A 224 -3.87 1.11 -6.44
CA ASP A 224 -2.49 1.15 -6.96
C ASP A 224 -2.32 2.12 -8.13
N TRP A 225 -3.20 3.15 -8.21
CA TRP A 225 -3.11 4.22 -9.20
C TRP A 225 -1.76 4.97 -9.07
N PRO A 226 -1.07 5.32 -10.15
CA PRO A 226 -1.40 5.19 -11.58
C PRO A 226 -0.84 3.91 -12.23
N HIS A 227 -0.70 2.82 -11.48
CA HIS A 227 -0.26 1.51 -11.97
C HIS A 227 1.19 1.52 -12.49
N VAL A 228 2.09 2.10 -11.69
CA VAL A 228 3.52 2.24 -12.03
C VAL A 228 4.18 0.89 -12.33
N ALA A 229 5.26 0.91 -13.13
CA ALA A 229 5.98 -0.28 -13.58
C ALA A 229 5.12 -1.31 -14.33
N ASN A 230 3.95 -0.92 -14.81
CA ASN A 230 3.11 -1.73 -15.69
C ASN A 230 3.14 -1.13 -17.10
N TRP A 231 3.73 -1.85 -18.06
CA TRP A 231 3.87 -1.44 -19.45
C TRP A 231 2.98 -2.22 -20.41
N GLY A 232 2.17 -3.14 -19.87
CA GLY A 232 1.18 -3.90 -20.60
C GLY A 232 -0.17 -3.16 -20.71
N THR A 233 -1.26 -3.92 -20.68
CA THR A 233 -2.60 -3.37 -20.61
C THR A 233 -2.78 -2.60 -19.31
N MET A 234 -3.08 -1.30 -19.41
CA MET A 234 -3.29 -0.45 -18.23
C MET A 234 -4.61 -0.83 -17.55
N PRO A 235 -4.60 -1.16 -16.25
CA PRO A 235 -5.83 -1.45 -15.53
C PRO A 235 -6.74 -0.22 -15.43
N ASN A 236 -8.03 -0.46 -15.36
CA ASN A 236 -9.03 0.54 -15.02
C ASN A 236 -9.40 0.39 -13.54
N VAL A 237 -9.49 1.49 -12.80
CA VAL A 237 -9.83 1.43 -11.36
C VAL A 237 -11.23 0.87 -11.13
N GLY A 238 -12.17 1.09 -12.05
CA GLY A 238 -13.51 0.46 -12.02
C GLY A 238 -13.42 -1.06 -12.08
N ASP A 239 -12.63 -1.62 -13.00
CA ASP A 239 -12.42 -3.08 -13.12
C ASP A 239 -11.76 -3.67 -11.87
N LEU A 240 -10.86 -2.91 -11.23
CA LEU A 240 -10.23 -3.33 -9.97
C LEU A 240 -11.22 -3.32 -8.80
N LEU A 241 -12.19 -2.39 -8.79
CA LEU A 241 -13.29 -2.38 -7.83
C LEU A 241 -14.27 -3.54 -8.08
N ASP A 242 -14.55 -3.87 -9.33
CA ASP A 242 -15.37 -5.03 -9.69
C ASP A 242 -14.70 -6.35 -9.29
N THR A 243 -13.37 -6.43 -9.45
CA THR A 243 -12.55 -7.56 -8.97
C THR A 243 -12.69 -7.74 -7.46
N LEU A 244 -12.75 -6.66 -6.67
CA LEU A 244 -12.98 -6.75 -5.23
C LEU A 244 -14.30 -7.46 -4.90
N ALA A 245 -15.34 -7.30 -5.73
CA ALA A 245 -16.61 -8.00 -5.50
C ALA A 245 -16.50 -9.52 -5.68
N LEU A 246 -15.57 -10.00 -6.50
CA LEU A 246 -15.25 -11.43 -6.65
C LEU A 246 -14.40 -11.96 -5.50
N TRP A 247 -13.44 -11.16 -5.04
CA TRP A 247 -12.61 -11.49 -3.88
C TRP A 247 -13.42 -11.57 -2.58
N VAL A 248 -14.41 -10.67 -2.45
CA VAL A 248 -15.21 -10.50 -1.23
C VAL A 248 -16.68 -10.46 -1.61
N PRO A 249 -17.36 -11.62 -1.78
CA PRO A 249 -18.76 -11.67 -2.18
C PRO A 249 -19.74 -10.99 -1.20
N SER A 250 -19.41 -10.97 0.10
CA SER A 250 -20.21 -10.33 1.13
C SER A 250 -20.15 -8.80 1.03
N ALA A 251 -21.29 -8.14 0.76
CA ALA A 251 -21.37 -6.68 0.70
C ALA A 251 -21.01 -6.01 2.05
N VAL A 252 -21.29 -6.65 3.17
CA VAL A 252 -20.94 -6.16 4.52
C VAL A 252 -19.44 -6.15 4.69
N GLN A 253 -18.77 -7.26 4.35
CA GLN A 253 -17.30 -7.34 4.43
C GLN A 253 -16.63 -6.37 3.45
N ARG A 254 -17.16 -6.19 2.23
CA ARG A 254 -16.63 -5.15 1.31
C ARG A 254 -16.73 -3.75 1.89
N ASN A 255 -17.85 -3.44 2.55
CA ASN A 255 -17.98 -2.16 3.25
C ASN A 255 -16.94 -2.00 4.36
N ASP A 256 -16.71 -3.03 5.16
CA ASP A 256 -15.69 -3.01 6.21
C ASP A 256 -14.28 -2.80 5.61
N ILE A 257 -13.94 -3.51 4.54
CA ILE A 257 -12.65 -3.41 3.83
C ILE A 257 -12.45 -2.03 3.19
N LEU A 258 -13.51 -1.39 2.71
CA LEU A 258 -13.43 -0.09 2.04
C LEU A 258 -13.54 1.10 3.00
N VAL A 259 -14.17 0.92 4.16
CA VAL A 259 -14.50 2.05 5.06
C VAL A 259 -13.95 1.83 6.47
N LYS A 260 -14.44 0.81 7.17
CA LYS A 260 -14.16 0.62 8.60
C LYS A 260 -12.69 0.27 8.87
N ASN A 261 -12.17 -0.71 8.16
CA ASN A 261 -10.79 -1.18 8.35
C ASN A 261 -9.77 -0.07 8.03
N PRO A 262 -9.83 0.59 6.86
CA PRO A 262 -8.91 1.70 6.59
C PRO A 262 -9.17 2.92 7.47
N GLY A 263 -10.41 3.18 7.91
CA GLY A 263 -10.72 4.21 8.90
C GLY A 263 -9.90 4.00 10.17
N CYS A 264 -9.92 2.78 10.70
CA CYS A 264 -9.17 2.41 11.90
C CYS A 264 -7.64 2.48 11.68
N LEU A 265 -7.13 1.92 10.56
CA LEU A 265 -5.69 1.82 10.31
C LEU A 265 -5.03 3.19 10.03
N TYR A 266 -5.69 4.03 9.23
CA TYR A 266 -5.14 5.31 8.77
C TYR A 266 -5.72 6.53 9.49
N GLY A 267 -6.66 6.34 10.42
CA GLY A 267 -7.22 7.40 11.25
C GLY A 267 -8.25 8.29 10.54
N PHE A 268 -8.96 7.76 9.53
CA PHE A 268 -10.10 8.46 8.90
C PHE A 268 -11.40 8.36 9.71
N ASP A 269 -11.49 7.46 10.67
CA ASP A 269 -12.60 7.31 11.59
C ASP A 269 -12.76 8.50 12.58
N LYS A 270 -11.77 9.40 12.59
CA LYS A 270 -11.72 10.57 13.45
C LYS A 270 -12.00 11.90 12.72
N LEU A 271 -12.33 11.82 11.43
CA LEU A 271 -12.63 12.99 10.59
C LEU A 271 -14.11 13.30 10.55
#